data_31f377a724b4a083ae6c15614d9f5e92
#
_entry.id   31f377a724b4a083ae6c15614d9f5e92
#
_cell.length_a   1.000
_cell.length_b   1.000
_cell.length_c   1.000
_cell.angle_alpha   90.00
_cell.angle_beta   90.00
_cell.angle_gamma   90.00
#
_symmetry.space_group_name_H-M   'P 1'
#
loop_
_entity.id
_entity.type
_entity.pdbx_description
1 polymer ?
#
loop_
_entity_poly.entity_id
_entity_poly.type
_entity_poly.pdbx_seq_one_letter_code
_entity_poly.pdbx_strand_id
1 'polypeptide(L)'
;MVILIAGSSHTGKTLLAQKLLEKYKYPYLSIDHLKMGLIRSGNTELTVEDDDKLTDYLWNIVKEIIKTNIENNQNIIIEGCYIPFNWKESFEDEYLEKIQYVCLIMTENYIRTHFSDIEIYSIIKRSKYEWKK
;
A
#
# COMPACT_ATOMS: atom_id res chain seq x y z
N MET A 1 -1.73 4.53 -12.03
CA MET A 1 -2.50 4.50 -10.77
C MET A 1 -1.73 3.72 -9.71
N VAL A 2 -1.66 4.26 -8.51
CA VAL A 2 -1.08 3.58 -7.36
C VAL A 2 -2.22 3.17 -6.42
N ILE A 3 -2.27 1.89 -6.05
CA ILE A 3 -3.23 1.38 -5.06
C ILE A 3 -2.45 1.13 -3.77
N LEU A 4 -2.76 1.88 -2.74
CA LEU A 4 -2.09 1.83 -1.45
C LEU A 4 -3.00 1.14 -0.43
N ILE A 5 -2.59 -0.04 0.03
CA ILE A 5 -3.39 -0.85 0.96
C ILE A 5 -2.73 -0.84 2.33
N ALA A 6 -3.39 -0.18 3.27
CA ALA A 6 -2.97 -0.10 4.67
C ALA A 6 -3.84 -1.00 5.54
N GLY A 7 -3.45 -1.16 6.77
CA GLY A 7 -4.18 -1.94 7.77
C GLY A 7 -3.22 -2.60 8.74
N SER A 8 -3.72 -3.05 9.87
CA SER A 8 -2.91 -3.73 10.86
C SER A 8 -2.54 -5.15 10.40
N SER A 9 -1.62 -5.79 11.10
CA SER A 9 -1.23 -7.17 10.84
C SER A 9 -2.44 -8.09 10.88
N HIS A 10 -2.42 -9.13 10.06
CA HIS A 10 -3.46 -10.16 9.99
C HIS A 10 -4.82 -9.69 9.46
N THR A 11 -4.88 -8.56 8.72
CA THR A 11 -6.11 -8.08 8.09
C THR A 11 -6.29 -8.53 6.64
N GLY A 12 -5.41 -9.38 6.12
CA GLY A 12 -5.56 -9.91 4.75
C GLY A 12 -5.06 -8.98 3.65
N LYS A 13 -4.23 -7.99 3.97
CA LYS A 13 -3.65 -7.06 2.98
C LYS A 13 -2.93 -7.77 1.85
N THR A 14 -2.10 -8.73 2.20
CA THR A 14 -1.32 -9.51 1.22
C THR A 14 -2.23 -10.29 0.28
N LEU A 15 -3.26 -10.91 0.82
CA LEU A 15 -4.21 -11.67 0.02
C LEU A 15 -4.98 -10.76 -0.95
N LEU A 16 -5.43 -9.60 -0.47
CA LEU A 16 -6.13 -8.63 -1.33
C LEU A 16 -5.20 -8.14 -2.45
N ALA A 17 -3.97 -7.76 -2.10
CA ALA A 17 -2.99 -7.30 -3.09
C ALA A 17 -2.71 -8.38 -4.14
N GLN A 18 -2.56 -9.62 -3.72
CA GLN A 18 -2.34 -10.76 -4.63
C GLN A 18 -3.51 -10.94 -5.58
N LYS A 19 -4.74 -10.87 -5.08
CA LYS A 19 -5.93 -11.03 -5.91
C LYS A 19 -6.11 -9.88 -6.89
N LEU A 20 -5.78 -8.66 -6.49
CA LEU A 20 -5.81 -7.50 -7.37
C LEU A 20 -4.74 -7.61 -8.47
N LEU A 21 -3.55 -8.10 -8.13
CA LEU A 21 -2.51 -8.38 -9.11
C LEU A 21 -2.99 -9.39 -10.14
N GLU A 22 -3.60 -10.49 -9.71
CA GLU A 22 -4.11 -11.53 -10.61
C GLU A 22 -5.20 -11.00 -11.54
N LYS A 23 -6.10 -10.16 -11.02
CA LYS A 23 -7.24 -9.64 -11.78
C LYS A 23 -6.84 -8.52 -12.74
N TYR A 24 -6.07 -7.55 -12.28
CA TYR A 24 -5.78 -6.32 -13.04
C TYR A 24 -4.38 -6.29 -13.63
N LYS A 25 -3.53 -7.27 -13.30
CA LYS A 25 -2.15 -7.38 -13.80
C LYS A 25 -1.28 -6.18 -13.42
N TYR A 26 -1.56 -5.54 -12.29
CA TYR A 26 -0.70 -4.48 -11.75
C TYR A 26 0.47 -5.10 -10.99
N PRO A 27 1.69 -4.57 -11.11
CA PRO A 27 2.81 -4.98 -10.27
C PRO A 27 2.49 -4.80 -8.79
N TYR A 28 3.09 -5.61 -7.95
CA TYR A 28 2.81 -5.64 -6.52
C TYR A 28 4.10 -5.50 -5.71
N LEU A 29 4.10 -4.57 -4.75
CA LEU A 29 5.19 -4.40 -3.79
C LEU A 29 4.65 -4.58 -2.37
N SER A 30 5.22 -5.53 -1.63
CA SER A 30 5.00 -5.66 -0.20
C SER A 30 6.03 -4.84 0.56
N ILE A 31 5.58 -3.91 1.41
CA ILE A 31 6.50 -3.12 2.25
C ILE A 31 7.24 -4.05 3.23
N ASP A 32 6.60 -5.15 3.62
CA ASP A 32 7.23 -6.16 4.48
C ASP A 32 8.43 -6.84 3.78
N HIS A 33 8.29 -7.13 2.49
CA HIS A 33 9.41 -7.67 1.70
C HIS A 33 10.54 -6.66 1.56
N LEU A 34 10.21 -5.40 1.35
CA LEU A 34 11.22 -4.33 1.31
C LEU A 34 11.96 -4.23 2.66
N LYS A 35 11.20 -4.27 3.76
CA LYS A 35 11.76 -4.29 5.11
C LYS A 35 12.75 -5.43 5.29
N MET A 36 12.33 -6.64 5.00
CA MET A 36 13.19 -7.82 5.18
C MET A 36 14.40 -7.79 4.24
N GLY A 37 14.21 -7.30 3.03
CA GLY A 37 15.32 -7.15 2.08
C GLY A 37 16.40 -6.19 2.60
N LEU A 38 15.99 -5.06 3.16
CA LEU A 38 16.91 -4.07 3.72
C LEU A 38 17.62 -4.58 4.97
N ILE A 39 16.88 -5.25 5.86
CA ILE A 39 17.44 -5.80 7.10
C ILE A 39 18.43 -6.94 6.79
N ARG A 40 18.01 -7.89 5.99
CA ARG A 40 18.81 -9.10 5.70
C ARG A 40 20.04 -8.80 4.85
N SER A 41 19.99 -7.76 4.02
CA SER A 41 21.13 -7.34 3.20
C SER A 41 22.13 -6.47 3.97
N GLY A 42 21.80 -6.06 5.19
CA GLY A 42 22.65 -5.20 6.00
C GLY A 42 22.64 -3.72 5.60
N ASN A 43 21.64 -3.29 4.84
CA ASN A 43 21.51 -1.88 4.43
C ASN A 43 20.88 -0.99 5.50
N THR A 44 20.49 -1.54 6.62
CA THR A 44 20.02 -0.80 7.79
C THR A 44 20.49 -1.51 9.05
N GLU A 45 20.71 -0.74 10.12
CA GLU A 45 21.01 -1.28 11.45
C GLU A 45 19.73 -1.58 12.25
N LEU A 46 18.56 -1.15 11.74
CA LEU A 46 17.27 -1.41 12.36
C LEU A 46 16.96 -2.91 12.31
N THR A 47 16.21 -3.37 13.32
CA THR A 47 15.77 -4.76 13.43
C THR A 47 14.26 -4.84 13.38
N VAL A 48 13.72 -6.04 13.31
CA VAL A 48 12.27 -6.27 13.30
C VAL A 48 11.57 -5.76 14.57
N GLU A 49 12.32 -5.48 15.63
CA GLU A 49 11.79 -4.97 16.89
C GLU A 49 11.69 -3.44 16.92
N ASP A 50 12.25 -2.74 15.94
CA ASP A 50 12.26 -1.27 15.85
C ASP A 50 11.07 -0.72 15.05
N ASP A 51 9.86 -1.20 15.31
CA ASP A 51 8.67 -0.91 14.49
C ASP A 51 8.42 0.59 14.27
N ASP A 52 8.55 1.43 15.32
CA ASP A 52 8.30 2.86 15.19
C ASP A 52 9.32 3.54 14.25
N LYS A 53 10.58 3.15 14.38
CA LYS A 53 11.66 3.67 13.53
C LYS A 53 11.54 3.12 12.11
N LEU A 54 11.08 1.88 11.97
CA LEU A 54 10.88 1.25 10.68
C LEU A 54 9.80 1.96 9.86
N THR A 55 8.73 2.43 10.50
CA THR A 55 7.67 3.14 9.79
C THR A 55 8.23 4.35 9.05
N ASP A 56 8.96 5.22 9.74
CA ASP A 56 9.55 6.41 9.13
C ASP A 56 10.60 6.05 8.07
N TYR A 57 11.46 5.09 8.40
CA TYR A 57 12.53 4.67 7.50
C TYR A 57 11.98 4.09 6.20
N LEU A 58 11.02 3.18 6.30
CA LEU A 58 10.42 2.53 5.12
C LEU A 58 9.55 3.50 4.33
N TRP A 59 8.77 4.33 5.00
CA TRP A 59 7.90 5.29 4.32
C TRP A 59 8.70 6.31 3.51
N ASN A 60 9.84 6.75 4.01
CA ASN A 60 10.73 7.64 3.25
C ASN A 60 11.16 7.04 1.91
N ILE A 61 11.33 5.71 1.86
CA ILE A 61 11.68 5.00 0.63
C ILE A 61 10.42 4.81 -0.24
N VAL A 62 9.34 4.31 0.37
CA VAL A 62 8.11 3.96 -0.35
C VAL A 62 7.47 5.17 -1.02
N LYS A 63 7.43 6.32 -0.34
CA LYS A 63 6.85 7.53 -0.95
C LYS A 63 7.58 7.96 -2.23
N GLU A 64 8.89 7.76 -2.29
CA GLU A 64 9.66 8.09 -3.49
C GLU A 64 9.43 7.06 -4.61
N ILE A 65 9.24 5.79 -4.26
CA ILE A 65 8.84 4.76 -5.22
C ILE A 65 7.47 5.10 -5.83
N ILE A 66 6.54 5.55 -5.00
CA ILE A 66 5.20 5.97 -5.44
C ILE A 66 5.30 7.13 -6.43
N LYS A 67 6.07 8.16 -6.09
CA LYS A 67 6.27 9.32 -6.96
C LYS A 67 6.86 8.91 -8.31
N THR A 68 7.86 8.03 -8.28
CA THR A 68 8.51 7.53 -9.49
C THR A 68 7.51 6.80 -10.41
N ASN A 69 6.67 5.94 -9.82
CA ASN A 69 5.64 5.25 -10.59
C ASN A 69 4.66 6.24 -11.24
N ILE A 70 4.22 7.24 -10.49
CA ILE A 70 3.27 8.24 -10.99
C ILE A 70 3.88 9.06 -12.12
N GLU A 71 5.13 9.51 -11.95
CA GLU A 71 5.84 10.31 -12.94
C GLU A 71 6.05 9.53 -14.25
N ASN A 72 6.18 8.22 -14.17
CA ASN A 72 6.35 7.35 -15.32
C ASN A 72 5.03 6.76 -15.85
N ASN A 73 3.90 7.20 -15.33
CA ASN A 73 2.56 6.70 -15.70
C ASN A 73 2.45 5.18 -15.55
N GLN A 74 3.04 4.64 -14.49
CA GLN A 74 3.02 3.21 -14.19
C GLN A 74 2.03 2.89 -13.08
N ASN A 75 1.46 1.69 -13.15
CA ASN A 75 0.54 1.19 -12.14
C ASN A 75 1.31 0.33 -11.14
N ILE A 76 0.94 0.40 -9.86
CA ILE A 76 1.51 -0.46 -8.82
C ILE A 76 0.53 -0.62 -7.66
N ILE A 77 0.56 -1.80 -7.05
CA ILE A 77 -0.14 -2.08 -5.80
C ILE A 77 0.91 -2.15 -4.68
N ILE A 78 0.73 -1.34 -3.64
CA ILE A 78 1.65 -1.34 -2.49
C ILE A 78 0.84 -1.63 -1.23
N GLU A 79 1.27 -2.60 -0.43
CA GLU A 79 0.60 -2.94 0.82
C GLU A 79 1.57 -3.08 1.98
N GLY A 80 1.10 -2.79 3.18
CA GLY A 80 1.88 -2.97 4.40
C GLY A 80 1.32 -2.25 5.61
N CYS A 81 1.92 -2.56 6.75
CA CYS A 81 1.60 -1.93 8.04
C CYS A 81 2.31 -0.60 8.25
N TYR A 82 3.32 -0.29 7.43
CA TYR A 82 4.23 0.83 7.62
C TYR A 82 3.82 2.07 6.82
N ILE A 83 2.52 2.29 6.68
CA ILE A 83 1.96 3.47 6.04
C ILE A 83 1.45 4.39 7.15
N PRO A 84 2.04 5.59 7.33
CA PRO A 84 1.65 6.48 8.44
C PRO A 84 0.26 7.09 8.21
N PHE A 85 -0.41 7.49 9.27
CA PHE A 85 -1.73 8.13 9.19
C PHE A 85 -1.71 9.41 8.36
N ASN A 86 -0.60 10.14 8.42
CA ASN A 86 -0.42 11.39 7.69
C ASN A 86 0.23 11.20 6.32
N TRP A 87 0.08 10.04 5.71
CA TRP A 87 0.72 9.71 4.44
C TRP A 87 0.43 10.73 3.33
N LYS A 88 -0.75 11.37 3.36
CA LYS A 88 -1.15 12.37 2.37
C LYS A 88 -0.24 13.61 2.37
N GLU A 89 0.31 13.95 3.53
CA GLU A 89 1.21 15.10 3.67
C GLU A 89 2.52 14.92 2.91
N SER A 90 2.83 13.69 2.52
CA SER A 90 4.04 13.37 1.75
C SER A 90 3.92 13.72 0.26
N PHE A 91 2.72 14.08 -0.20
CA PHE A 91 2.44 14.24 -1.63
C PHE A 91 1.73 15.56 -1.91
N GLU A 92 2.10 16.20 -3.02
CA GLU A 92 1.35 17.31 -3.59
C GLU A 92 0.09 16.79 -4.27
N ASP A 93 -0.88 17.67 -4.50
CA ASP A 93 -2.18 17.31 -5.07
C ASP A 93 -2.09 16.52 -6.38
N GLU A 94 -1.10 16.84 -7.22
CA GLU A 94 -0.86 16.16 -8.50
C GLU A 94 -0.63 14.65 -8.32
N TYR A 95 0.14 14.28 -7.28
CA TYR A 95 0.38 12.88 -6.94
C TYR A 95 -0.85 12.24 -6.30
N LEU A 96 -1.49 12.99 -5.40
CA LEU A 96 -2.62 12.49 -4.64
C LEU A 96 -3.77 12.05 -5.55
N GLU A 97 -4.00 12.75 -6.66
CA GLU A 97 -5.03 12.41 -7.64
C GLU A 97 -4.84 11.02 -8.26
N LYS A 98 -3.64 10.48 -8.21
CA LYS A 98 -3.29 9.19 -8.82
C LYS A 98 -3.06 8.08 -7.80
N ILE A 99 -3.36 8.33 -6.53
CA ILE A 99 -3.25 7.36 -5.45
C ILE A 99 -4.63 6.97 -4.94
N GLN A 100 -4.90 5.68 -4.91
CA GLN A 100 -6.11 5.11 -4.31
C GLN A 100 -5.71 4.44 -3.00
N TYR A 101 -6.28 4.93 -1.89
CA TYR A 101 -5.94 4.43 -0.56
C TYR A 101 -7.08 3.60 0.01
N VAL A 102 -6.72 2.44 0.53
CA VAL A 102 -7.65 1.53 1.21
C VAL A 102 -7.06 1.17 2.57
N CYS A 103 -7.81 1.41 3.64
CA CYS A 103 -7.46 0.89 4.96
C CYS A 103 -8.30 -0.36 5.20
N LEU A 104 -7.64 -1.51 5.23
CA LEU A 104 -8.31 -2.79 5.30
C LEU A 104 -8.61 -3.18 6.73
N ILE A 105 -9.89 -3.45 7.01
CA ILE A 105 -10.36 -3.94 8.32
C ILE A 105 -10.98 -5.34 8.21
N MET A 106 -10.93 -5.94 7.02
CA MET A 106 -11.50 -7.25 6.75
C MET A 106 -10.53 -8.36 7.14
N THR A 107 -11.07 -9.50 7.55
CA THR A 107 -10.27 -10.70 7.78
C THR A 107 -9.88 -11.34 6.45
N GLU A 108 -8.82 -12.16 6.48
CA GLU A 108 -8.39 -12.93 5.32
C GLU A 108 -9.50 -13.85 4.81
N ASN A 109 -10.23 -14.48 5.73
CA ASN A 109 -11.34 -15.37 5.38
C ASN A 109 -12.47 -14.63 4.65
N TYR A 110 -12.80 -13.42 5.09
CA TYR A 110 -13.82 -12.61 4.41
C TYR A 110 -13.40 -12.29 2.97
N ILE A 111 -12.16 -11.90 2.76
CA ILE A 111 -11.62 -11.61 1.42
C ILE A 111 -11.67 -12.86 0.55
N ARG A 112 -11.31 -14.01 1.09
CA ARG A 112 -11.30 -15.28 0.37
C ARG A 112 -12.69 -15.67 -0.15
N THR A 113 -13.73 -15.43 0.67
CA THR A 113 -15.10 -15.84 0.36
C THR A 113 -15.91 -14.78 -0.39
N HIS A 114 -15.51 -13.50 -0.31
CA HIS A 114 -16.27 -12.37 -0.85
C HIS A 114 -15.52 -11.53 -1.88
N PHE A 115 -14.40 -12.04 -2.42
CA PHE A 115 -13.58 -11.23 -3.33
C PHE A 115 -14.34 -10.75 -4.56
N SER A 116 -15.30 -11.55 -5.08
CA SER A 116 -16.12 -11.16 -6.21
C SER A 116 -16.97 -9.92 -5.95
N ASP A 117 -17.27 -9.64 -4.67
CA ASP A 117 -18.06 -8.47 -4.26
C ASP A 117 -17.15 -7.25 -3.98
N ILE A 118 -15.82 -7.45 -3.92
CA ILE A 118 -14.83 -6.40 -3.69
C ILE A 118 -14.27 -5.97 -5.04
N GLU A 119 -14.96 -5.03 -5.69
CA GLU A 119 -14.49 -4.52 -6.97
C GLU A 119 -13.57 -3.32 -6.77
N ILE A 120 -12.46 -3.30 -7.52
CA ILE A 120 -11.54 -2.17 -7.48
C ILE A 120 -12.25 -0.87 -7.84
N TYR A 121 -13.29 -0.96 -8.66
CA TYR A 121 -14.09 0.21 -9.05
C TYR A 121 -14.80 0.85 -7.85
N SER A 122 -15.36 0.05 -6.95
CA SER A 122 -15.99 0.57 -5.73
C SER A 122 -14.96 1.14 -4.75
N ILE A 123 -13.76 0.58 -4.71
CA ILE A 123 -12.63 1.11 -3.94
C ILE A 123 -12.23 2.47 -4.51
N ILE A 124 -12.04 2.56 -5.82
CA ILE A 124 -11.70 3.80 -6.53
C ILE A 124 -12.78 4.86 -6.32
N LYS A 125 -14.03 4.48 -6.44
CA LYS A 125 -15.15 5.39 -6.29
C LYS A 125 -15.26 5.96 -4.88
N ARG A 126 -15.05 5.12 -3.86
CA ARG A 126 -15.05 5.56 -2.46
C ARG A 126 -13.92 6.55 -2.20
N SER A 127 -12.71 6.26 -2.66
CA SER A 127 -11.58 7.15 -2.44
C SER A 127 -11.77 8.50 -3.13
N LYS A 128 -12.36 8.54 -4.32
CA LYS A 128 -12.69 9.80 -4.99
C LYS A 128 -13.69 10.65 -4.21
N TYR A 129 -14.64 10.02 -3.56
CA TYR A 129 -15.60 10.74 -2.72
C TYR A 129 -14.98 11.28 -1.43
N GLU A 130 -14.12 10.50 -0.81
CA GLU A 130 -13.40 10.92 0.39
C GLU A 130 -12.43 12.08 0.10
N TRP A 131 -11.90 12.13 -1.10
CA TRP A 131 -10.95 13.15 -1.53
C TRP A 131 -11.56 14.52 -1.74
N LYS A 132 -12.81 14.58 -2.13
CA LYS A 132 -13.53 15.82 -2.42
C LYS A 132 -14.16 16.44 -1.17
N LYS A 133 -14.07 15.77 -0.06
CA LYS A 133 -14.51 16.26 1.24
C LYS A 133 -13.36 16.81 2.05
#